data_9abb1030ee89d2df890f13cc67b45ae6
#
_entry.id   9abb1030ee89d2df890f13cc67b45ae6
#
_cell.length_a   1.000
_cell.length_b   1.000
_cell.length_c   1.000
_cell.angle_alpha   90.00
_cell.angle_beta   90.00
_cell.angle_gamma   90.00
#
_symmetry.space_group_name_H-M   'P 1'
#
loop_
_entity.id
_entity.type
_entity.pdbx_description
1 polymer ?
#
loop_
_entity_poly.entity_id
_entity_poly.type
_entity_poly.pdbx_seq_one_letter_code
_entity_poly.pdbx_strand_id
1 'polypeptide(L)'
;MQKYLNYKTLYLSLIILCLISLCGAIVYRFYSLNNIGVAISLILAIVLFIIIQRFYTAGNTPKTKISSFKFQVSSFKNLLLTSNFLLLTSYFLLLTSCFYVLLTHQTEQSIISPWQVLPNYFFIFYGLATAILIMIIAKRPGSNIAIKQYSNIILISLHYFLSFSICWIVYKIGYGFDQFIHQATMDLIDKAGEVHPKPFYYLGQYSLIIILHKITFISIEWLNKLLVPALAAVYLPAAIYHALTKWFEDKKTNLLLIITLLIFPFSFFILTTPQNLAYLLLILIIFLGLTCSNVFELLIIYLLAITALAIQPIAGIPAILFAALLTVFHGDKVKIKK
;
A
#
# COMPACT_ATOMS: atom_id res chain seq x y z
N MET A 1 -21.77 20.05 2.32
CA MET A 1 -21.47 18.78 1.62
C MET A 1 -19.95 18.69 1.43
N GLN A 2 -19.23 18.12 2.40
CA GLN A 2 -17.77 18.10 2.45
C GLN A 2 -17.24 17.08 1.43
N LYS A 3 -16.32 17.53 0.55
CA LYS A 3 -15.58 16.65 -0.36
C LYS A 3 -14.72 15.71 0.49
N TYR A 4 -15.19 14.49 0.67
CA TYR A 4 -14.37 13.41 1.19
C TYR A 4 -13.16 13.21 0.28
N LEU A 5 -12.04 12.87 0.90
CA LEU A 5 -10.86 12.32 0.22
C LEU A 5 -11.37 11.38 -0.88
N ASN A 6 -10.87 11.51 -2.09
CA ASN A 6 -11.41 10.70 -3.19
C ASN A 6 -10.95 9.25 -3.03
N TYR A 7 -11.56 8.52 -2.08
CA TYR A 7 -11.29 7.09 -1.81
C TYR A 7 -11.50 6.21 -3.04
N LYS A 8 -12.14 6.76 -4.07
CA LYS A 8 -12.26 6.10 -5.37
C LYS A 8 -10.88 5.69 -5.91
N THR A 9 -9.87 6.55 -5.78
CA THR A 9 -8.51 6.24 -6.24
C THR A 9 -7.88 5.10 -5.42
N LEU A 10 -8.07 5.10 -4.09
CA LEU A 10 -7.62 4.01 -3.22
C LEU A 10 -8.24 2.67 -3.64
N TYR A 11 -9.55 2.62 -3.79
CA TYR A 11 -10.25 1.39 -4.19
C TYR A 11 -9.86 0.93 -5.60
N LEU A 12 -9.75 1.87 -6.56
CA LEU A 12 -9.37 1.52 -7.94
C LEU A 12 -7.96 0.95 -8.03
N SER A 13 -6.99 1.53 -7.32
CA SER A 13 -5.61 1.02 -7.31
C SER A 13 -5.52 -0.36 -6.64
N LEU A 14 -6.27 -0.60 -5.58
CA LEU A 14 -6.37 -1.93 -4.95
C LEU A 14 -7.01 -2.96 -5.89
N ILE A 15 -8.06 -2.60 -6.61
CA ILE A 15 -8.69 -3.48 -7.61
C ILE A 15 -7.67 -3.87 -8.70
N ILE A 16 -6.93 -2.91 -9.25
CA ILE A 16 -5.91 -3.17 -10.28
C ILE A 16 -4.87 -4.15 -9.77
N LEU A 17 -4.33 -3.91 -8.57
CA LEU A 17 -3.33 -4.77 -7.94
C LEU A 17 -3.86 -6.21 -7.76
N CYS A 18 -5.08 -6.35 -7.25
CA CYS A 18 -5.72 -7.65 -7.05
C CYS A 18 -5.99 -8.37 -8.37
N LEU A 19 -6.47 -7.65 -9.39
CA LEU A 19 -6.76 -8.26 -10.69
C LEU A 19 -5.48 -8.75 -11.38
N ILE A 20 -4.40 -7.97 -11.35
CA ILE A 20 -3.11 -8.41 -11.89
C ILE A 20 -2.63 -9.68 -11.17
N SER A 21 -2.71 -9.69 -9.84
CA SER A 21 -2.31 -10.84 -9.03
C SER A 21 -3.16 -12.09 -9.32
N LEU A 22 -4.49 -11.96 -9.32
CA LEU A 22 -5.41 -13.10 -9.51
C LEU A 22 -5.42 -13.62 -10.95
N CYS A 23 -5.50 -12.72 -11.93
CA CYS A 23 -5.47 -13.14 -13.34
C CYS A 23 -4.15 -13.81 -13.68
N GLY A 24 -3.04 -13.27 -13.18
CA GLY A 24 -1.73 -13.91 -13.31
C GLY A 24 -1.67 -15.28 -12.64
N ALA A 25 -2.19 -15.41 -11.42
CA ALA A 25 -2.24 -16.68 -10.71
C ALA A 25 -3.08 -17.74 -11.45
N ILE A 26 -4.23 -17.34 -12.02
CA ILE A 26 -5.10 -18.24 -12.81
C ILE A 26 -4.37 -18.67 -14.07
N VAL A 27 -3.81 -17.72 -14.84
CA VAL A 27 -3.09 -18.04 -16.08
C VAL A 27 -1.88 -18.93 -15.79
N TYR A 28 -1.12 -18.65 -14.73
CA TYR A 28 0.00 -19.49 -14.35
C TYR A 28 -0.43 -20.90 -13.99
N ARG A 29 -1.56 -21.07 -13.29
CA ARG A 29 -2.05 -22.39 -12.88
C ARG A 29 -2.39 -23.27 -14.08
N PHE A 30 -3.05 -22.71 -15.11
CA PHE A 30 -3.54 -23.46 -16.26
C PHE A 30 -2.61 -23.41 -17.47
N TYR A 31 -1.69 -22.47 -17.52
CA TYR A 31 -0.74 -22.28 -18.61
C TYR A 31 0.66 -22.01 -18.05
N SER A 32 1.27 -20.87 -18.38
CA SER A 32 2.61 -20.44 -17.93
C SER A 32 2.69 -18.92 -17.85
N LEU A 33 3.73 -18.39 -17.18
CA LEU A 33 4.00 -16.94 -17.12
C LEU A 33 5.10 -16.49 -18.10
N ASN A 34 5.17 -17.13 -19.26
CA ASN A 34 5.93 -16.60 -20.38
C ASN A 34 5.31 -15.29 -20.91
N ASN A 35 5.89 -14.65 -21.90
CA ASN A 35 5.40 -13.37 -22.43
C ASN A 35 3.93 -13.43 -22.90
N ILE A 36 3.51 -14.56 -23.48
CA ILE A 36 2.12 -14.79 -23.90
C ILE A 36 1.20 -14.89 -22.70
N GLY A 37 1.58 -15.65 -21.67
CA GLY A 37 0.80 -15.78 -20.45
C GLY A 37 0.66 -14.45 -19.70
N VAL A 38 1.70 -13.63 -19.67
CA VAL A 38 1.63 -12.26 -19.11
C VAL A 38 0.66 -11.40 -19.92
N ALA A 39 0.73 -11.43 -21.26
CA ALA A 39 -0.21 -10.69 -22.10
C ALA A 39 -1.67 -11.11 -21.85
N ILE A 40 -1.94 -12.42 -21.80
CA ILE A 40 -3.27 -12.96 -21.47
C ILE A 40 -3.73 -12.47 -20.08
N SER A 41 -2.85 -12.53 -19.08
CA SER A 41 -3.16 -12.08 -17.72
C SER A 41 -3.55 -10.60 -17.67
N LEU A 42 -2.84 -9.75 -18.40
CA LEU A 42 -3.12 -8.32 -18.47
C LEU A 42 -4.43 -8.02 -19.21
N ILE A 43 -4.67 -8.68 -20.35
CA ILE A 43 -5.94 -8.52 -21.08
C ILE A 43 -7.12 -8.93 -20.19
N LEU A 44 -7.01 -10.07 -19.49
CA LEU A 44 -8.05 -10.53 -18.57
C LEU A 44 -8.26 -9.53 -17.42
N ALA A 45 -7.18 -9.02 -16.82
CA ALA A 45 -7.25 -8.01 -15.77
C ALA A 45 -7.92 -6.71 -16.24
N ILE A 46 -7.60 -6.23 -17.44
CA ILE A 46 -8.21 -5.03 -18.05
C ILE A 46 -9.71 -5.26 -18.30
N VAL A 47 -10.09 -6.39 -18.87
CA VAL A 47 -11.50 -6.72 -19.15
C VAL A 47 -12.29 -6.76 -17.84
N LEU A 48 -11.80 -7.46 -16.83
CA LEU A 48 -12.45 -7.52 -15.52
C LEU A 48 -12.51 -6.14 -14.86
N PHE A 49 -11.47 -5.34 -14.96
CA PHE A 49 -11.47 -3.98 -14.44
C PHE A 49 -12.55 -3.10 -15.10
N ILE A 50 -12.72 -3.18 -16.44
CA ILE A 50 -13.76 -2.46 -17.16
C ILE A 50 -15.16 -2.92 -16.71
N ILE A 51 -15.34 -4.22 -16.52
CA ILE A 51 -16.61 -4.79 -16.02
C ILE A 51 -16.92 -4.24 -14.63
N ILE A 52 -15.96 -4.31 -13.70
CA ILE A 52 -16.13 -3.80 -12.32
C ILE A 52 -16.41 -2.29 -12.33
N GLN A 53 -15.73 -1.52 -13.18
CA GLN A 53 -16.01 -0.08 -13.31
C GLN A 53 -17.44 0.21 -13.82
N ARG A 54 -17.95 -0.56 -14.77
CA ARG A 54 -19.33 -0.40 -15.25
C ARG A 54 -20.36 -0.64 -14.13
N PHE A 55 -20.17 -1.67 -13.32
CA PHE A 55 -21.03 -1.90 -12.14
C PHE A 55 -20.95 -0.75 -11.14
N TYR A 56 -19.77 -0.20 -10.92
CA TYR A 56 -19.59 0.96 -10.04
C TYR A 56 -20.33 2.21 -10.55
N THR A 57 -20.26 2.50 -11.84
CA THR A 57 -20.91 3.67 -12.43
C THR A 57 -22.43 3.51 -12.54
N ALA A 58 -22.93 2.31 -12.78
CA ALA A 58 -24.36 2.04 -12.85
C ALA A 58 -25.07 2.20 -11.49
N GLY A 59 -24.37 1.87 -10.38
CA GLY A 59 -24.92 2.04 -9.02
C GLY A 59 -24.83 3.47 -8.45
N ASN A 60 -24.00 4.31 -9.03
CA ASN A 60 -23.76 5.68 -8.62
C ASN A 60 -23.95 6.61 -9.81
N THR A 61 -25.17 7.11 -10.06
CA THR A 61 -25.36 8.24 -10.96
C THR A 61 -24.84 9.51 -10.28
N PRO A 62 -23.61 9.98 -10.58
CA PRO A 62 -23.12 11.19 -9.97
C PRO A 62 -23.61 12.38 -10.79
N LYS A 63 -24.51 13.17 -10.26
CA LYS A 63 -24.62 14.58 -10.59
C LYS A 63 -23.41 15.34 -10.05
N THR A 64 -22.20 14.96 -10.42
CA THR A 64 -20.99 15.72 -10.07
C THR A 64 -20.30 16.15 -11.35
N LYS A 65 -20.47 17.45 -11.66
CA LYS A 65 -19.58 18.16 -12.59
C LYS A 65 -18.14 17.84 -12.19
N ILE A 66 -17.39 17.26 -13.13
CA ILE A 66 -15.92 17.15 -13.04
C ILE A 66 -15.40 18.59 -13.00
N SER A 67 -15.13 19.10 -11.80
CA SER A 67 -14.35 20.33 -11.68
C SER A 67 -12.93 19.97 -12.09
N SER A 68 -12.54 20.43 -13.27
CA SER A 68 -11.16 20.40 -13.74
C SER A 68 -10.26 20.90 -12.61
N PHE A 69 -9.29 20.05 -12.23
CA PHE A 69 -8.28 20.37 -11.23
C PHE A 69 -7.36 21.45 -11.83
N LYS A 70 -7.77 22.73 -11.71
CA LYS A 70 -6.89 23.85 -12.01
C LYS A 70 -5.90 23.96 -10.86
N PHE A 71 -4.69 23.52 -11.11
CA PHE A 71 -3.54 23.76 -10.23
C PHE A 71 -3.30 25.28 -10.18
N GLN A 72 -3.70 25.89 -9.08
CA GLN A 72 -3.57 27.34 -8.90
C GLN A 72 -2.15 27.65 -8.44
N VAL A 73 -1.30 27.96 -9.41
CA VAL A 73 0.13 28.35 -9.23
C VAL A 73 0.30 29.58 -8.35
N SER A 74 -0.73 30.40 -8.15
CA SER A 74 -0.70 31.59 -7.31
C SER A 74 -0.47 31.31 -5.81
N SER A 75 -0.66 30.07 -5.35
CA SER A 75 -0.44 29.69 -3.95
C SER A 75 1.05 29.49 -3.59
N PHE A 76 1.93 29.38 -4.58
CA PHE A 76 3.36 29.07 -4.34
C PHE A 76 4.14 30.26 -3.77
N LYS A 77 3.80 31.49 -4.17
CA LYS A 77 4.46 32.69 -3.65
C LYS A 77 4.22 32.94 -2.16
N ASN A 78 3.02 32.65 -1.66
CA ASN A 78 2.69 32.82 -0.24
C ASN A 78 3.18 31.66 0.65
N LEU A 79 3.54 30.51 0.06
CA LEU A 79 4.10 29.35 0.76
C LEU A 79 5.56 29.60 1.17
N LEU A 80 6.31 30.35 0.37
CA LEU A 80 7.74 30.61 0.58
C LEU A 80 8.04 31.51 1.80
N LEU A 81 7.07 32.28 2.28
CA LEU A 81 7.24 33.29 3.35
C LEU A 81 6.71 32.87 4.72
N THR A 82 6.21 31.65 4.87
CA THR A 82 5.58 31.20 6.12
C THR A 82 6.45 30.19 6.89
N SER A 83 6.31 30.19 8.23
CA SER A 83 6.91 29.19 9.13
C SER A 83 6.63 27.74 8.73
N ASN A 84 5.63 27.49 7.90
CA ASN A 84 5.27 26.19 7.35
C ASN A 84 6.25 25.71 6.26
N PHE A 85 6.83 26.63 5.47
CA PHE A 85 7.85 26.29 4.47
C PHE A 85 9.13 25.81 5.15
N LEU A 86 9.57 26.53 6.18
CA LEU A 86 10.77 26.16 6.94
C LEU A 86 10.61 24.76 7.56
N LEU A 87 9.45 24.46 8.20
CA LEU A 87 9.18 23.14 8.78
C LEU A 87 9.18 22.05 7.69
N LEU A 88 8.56 22.32 6.55
CA LEU A 88 8.51 21.34 5.46
C LEU A 88 9.91 21.07 4.89
N THR A 89 10.71 22.13 4.65
CA THR A 89 12.09 22.02 4.18
C THR A 89 12.95 21.25 5.18
N SER A 90 12.84 21.58 6.48
CA SER A 90 13.56 20.87 7.54
C SER A 90 13.17 19.39 7.62
N TYR A 91 11.88 19.08 7.45
CA TYR A 91 11.40 17.69 7.40
C TYR A 91 12.03 16.92 6.24
N PHE A 92 12.00 17.48 5.02
CA PHE A 92 12.60 16.81 3.87
C PHE A 92 14.13 16.68 3.98
N LEU A 93 14.80 17.68 4.54
CA LEU A 93 16.24 17.60 4.80
C LEU A 93 16.56 16.43 5.75
N LEU A 94 15.84 16.33 6.88
CA LEU A 94 16.04 15.24 7.83
C LEU A 94 15.68 13.87 7.23
N LEU A 95 14.59 13.79 6.47
CA LEU A 95 14.20 12.57 5.77
C LEU A 95 15.30 12.11 4.80
N THR A 96 15.83 13.03 4.00
CA THR A 96 16.93 12.76 3.06
C THR A 96 18.20 12.37 3.80
N SER A 97 18.49 13.03 4.93
CA SER A 97 19.64 12.66 5.79
C SER A 97 19.49 11.24 6.35
N CYS A 98 18.29 10.85 6.78
CA CYS A 98 18.04 9.46 7.21
C CYS A 98 18.32 8.46 6.08
N PHE A 99 17.78 8.70 4.87
CA PHE A 99 18.06 7.83 3.71
C PHE A 99 19.55 7.79 3.36
N TYR A 100 20.24 8.93 3.40
CA TYR A 100 21.68 8.99 3.17
C TYR A 100 22.44 8.15 4.17
N VAL A 101 22.11 8.24 5.48
CA VAL A 101 22.75 7.43 6.52
C VAL A 101 22.48 5.94 6.28
N LEU A 102 21.25 5.54 5.93
CA LEU A 102 20.95 4.14 5.63
C LEU A 102 21.78 3.61 4.44
N LEU A 103 21.92 4.41 3.38
CA LEU A 103 22.67 4.03 2.18
C LEU A 103 24.18 3.95 2.42
N THR A 104 24.73 4.77 3.32
CA THR A 104 26.16 4.78 3.65
C THR A 104 26.55 3.73 4.69
N HIS A 105 25.57 3.18 5.42
CA HIS A 105 25.80 2.14 6.45
C HIS A 105 25.21 0.79 6.05
N GLN A 106 25.24 0.49 4.76
CA GLN A 106 24.85 -0.83 4.26
C GLN A 106 25.88 -1.89 4.69
N THR A 107 25.41 -3.11 4.93
CA THR A 107 26.27 -4.23 5.30
C THR A 107 25.95 -5.49 4.50
N GLU A 108 26.98 -6.27 4.24
CA GLU A 108 26.89 -7.63 3.71
C GLU A 108 27.10 -8.69 4.81
N GLN A 109 27.41 -8.22 6.03
CA GLN A 109 27.66 -9.11 7.16
C GLN A 109 26.35 -9.65 7.74
N SER A 110 26.43 -10.86 8.29
CA SER A 110 25.31 -11.46 9.03
C SER A 110 25.20 -10.81 10.40
N ILE A 111 24.35 -9.81 10.51
CA ILE A 111 24.02 -9.11 11.75
C ILE A 111 22.59 -9.41 12.16
N ILE A 112 22.33 -9.46 13.48
CA ILE A 112 21.01 -9.79 14.03
C ILE A 112 20.00 -8.65 13.80
N SER A 113 20.50 -7.40 13.84
CA SER A 113 19.63 -6.22 13.78
C SER A 113 20.28 -5.10 12.99
N PRO A 114 19.55 -4.37 12.14
CA PRO A 114 20.08 -3.23 11.39
C PRO A 114 20.64 -2.12 12.30
N TRP A 115 20.18 -2.08 13.55
CA TRP A 115 20.61 -1.09 14.55
C TRP A 115 22.09 -1.25 14.95
N GLN A 116 22.72 -2.41 14.69
CA GLN A 116 24.12 -2.67 15.02
C GLN A 116 25.10 -1.87 14.16
N VAL A 117 24.70 -1.48 12.96
CA VAL A 117 25.56 -0.72 12.03
C VAL A 117 25.14 0.74 11.90
N LEU A 118 23.94 1.10 12.40
CA LEU A 118 23.47 2.47 12.32
C LEU A 118 24.04 3.32 13.45
N PRO A 119 24.58 4.51 13.13
CA PRO A 119 25.13 5.42 14.12
C PRO A 119 24.02 6.11 14.92
N ASN A 120 24.34 6.54 16.14
CA ASN A 120 23.38 7.17 17.05
C ASN A 120 22.69 8.41 16.44
N TYR A 121 23.37 9.16 15.59
CA TYR A 121 22.78 10.34 14.97
C TYR A 121 21.63 9.99 13.98
N PHE A 122 21.55 8.75 13.48
CA PHE A 122 20.40 8.30 12.74
C PHE A 122 19.10 8.43 13.56
N PHE A 123 19.13 7.98 14.80
CA PHE A 123 17.96 8.04 15.71
C PHE A 123 17.59 9.48 16.03
N ILE A 124 18.57 10.37 16.13
CA ILE A 124 18.33 11.80 16.33
C ILE A 124 17.63 12.39 15.11
N PHE A 125 18.12 12.13 13.90
CA PHE A 125 17.50 12.62 12.67
C PHE A 125 16.08 12.06 12.48
N TYR A 126 15.89 10.76 12.73
CA TYR A 126 14.58 10.13 12.65
C TYR A 126 13.59 10.72 13.69
N GLY A 127 14.03 10.88 14.92
CA GLY A 127 13.21 11.47 15.99
C GLY A 127 12.84 12.94 15.70
N LEU A 128 13.79 13.75 15.22
CA LEU A 128 13.54 15.12 14.81
C LEU A 128 12.59 15.20 13.60
N ALA A 129 12.76 14.32 12.60
CA ALA A 129 11.86 14.24 11.45
C ALA A 129 10.43 13.90 11.91
N THR A 130 10.28 12.94 12.83
CA THR A 130 8.98 12.58 13.42
C THR A 130 8.36 13.76 14.18
N ALA A 131 9.13 14.44 15.01
CA ALA A 131 8.67 15.62 15.77
C ALA A 131 8.23 16.75 14.83
N ILE A 132 9.00 17.05 13.79
CA ILE A 132 8.63 18.07 12.78
C ILE A 132 7.38 17.65 12.02
N LEU A 133 7.23 16.38 11.65
CA LEU A 133 6.01 15.90 10.99
C LEU A 133 4.78 16.12 11.88
N ILE A 134 4.88 15.78 13.17
CA ILE A 134 3.82 16.05 14.16
C ILE A 134 3.52 17.55 14.23
N MET A 135 4.54 18.41 14.28
CA MET A 135 4.35 19.87 14.29
C MET A 135 3.68 20.38 13.01
N ILE A 136 4.05 19.86 11.84
CA ILE A 136 3.41 20.21 10.56
C ILE A 136 1.92 19.90 10.60
N ILE A 137 1.55 18.72 11.08
CA ILE A 137 0.16 18.29 11.18
C ILE A 137 -0.59 19.13 12.24
N ALA A 138 0.05 19.39 13.37
CA ALA A 138 -0.54 20.15 14.48
C ALA A 138 -0.79 21.62 14.14
N LYS A 139 0.13 22.28 13.42
CA LYS A 139 0.11 23.74 13.15
C LYS A 139 -0.77 24.16 11.99
N ARG A 140 -1.36 23.27 11.20
CA ARG A 140 -2.10 23.66 9.98
C ARG A 140 -3.59 23.96 10.23
N PRO A 141 -3.97 25.15 10.72
CA PRO A 141 -5.33 25.67 10.59
C PRO A 141 -5.46 26.34 9.21
N GLY A 142 -6.58 26.25 8.56
CA GLY A 142 -6.88 27.14 7.44
C GLY A 142 -7.61 26.54 6.22
N SER A 143 -8.07 27.42 5.37
CA SER A 143 -9.20 27.45 4.44
C SER A 143 -9.34 26.38 3.32
N ASN A 144 -8.32 25.60 2.98
CA ASN A 144 -8.43 24.54 1.96
C ASN A 144 -8.19 23.15 2.54
N ILE A 145 -9.20 22.66 3.26
CA ILE A 145 -9.12 21.43 4.09
C ILE A 145 -8.74 20.19 3.28
N ALA A 146 -9.24 20.04 2.05
CA ALA A 146 -9.01 18.82 1.27
C ALA A 146 -7.57 18.68 0.77
N ILE A 147 -6.98 19.72 0.15
CA ILE A 147 -5.60 19.69 -0.38
C ILE A 147 -4.59 19.45 0.73
N LYS A 148 -4.82 20.03 1.92
CA LYS A 148 -3.96 19.87 3.09
C LYS A 148 -4.01 18.45 3.66
N GLN A 149 -5.17 17.78 3.60
CA GLN A 149 -5.31 16.40 4.06
C GLN A 149 -4.49 15.45 3.18
N TYR A 150 -4.58 15.59 1.86
CA TYR A 150 -3.78 14.77 0.93
C TYR A 150 -2.29 14.96 1.15
N SER A 151 -1.81 16.22 1.28
CA SER A 151 -0.40 16.46 1.54
C SER A 151 0.08 15.88 2.87
N ASN A 152 -0.74 15.92 3.92
CA ASN A 152 -0.36 15.32 5.20
C ASN A 152 -0.31 13.78 5.11
N ILE A 153 -1.25 13.13 4.40
CA ILE A 153 -1.19 11.69 4.18
C ILE A 153 0.05 11.31 3.37
N ILE A 154 0.41 12.10 2.35
CA ILE A 154 1.65 11.87 1.58
C ILE A 154 2.89 11.98 2.48
N LEU A 155 2.98 12.98 3.34
CA LEU A 155 4.09 13.12 4.28
C LEU A 155 4.16 11.95 5.26
N ILE A 156 3.02 11.51 5.79
CA ILE A 156 2.94 10.32 6.64
C ILE A 156 3.38 9.07 5.84
N SER A 157 2.92 8.90 4.60
CA SER A 157 3.32 7.77 3.74
C SER A 157 4.82 7.75 3.47
N LEU A 158 5.44 8.91 3.25
CA LEU A 158 6.90 9.00 3.11
C LEU A 158 7.63 8.61 4.39
N HIS A 159 7.09 8.99 5.55
CA HIS A 159 7.67 8.61 6.84
C HIS A 159 7.51 7.10 7.13
N TYR A 160 6.36 6.52 6.77
CA TYR A 160 6.16 5.06 6.78
C TYR A 160 7.12 4.35 5.84
N PHE A 161 7.32 4.89 4.63
CA PHE A 161 8.27 4.32 3.69
C PHE A 161 9.70 4.32 4.23
N LEU A 162 10.16 5.42 4.84
CA LEU A 162 11.45 5.45 5.54
C LEU A 162 11.53 4.33 6.59
N SER A 163 10.50 4.22 7.45
CA SER A 163 10.49 3.25 8.56
C SER A 163 10.53 1.80 8.07
N PHE A 164 9.75 1.46 7.03
CA PHE A 164 9.72 0.12 6.46
C PHE A 164 10.92 -0.20 5.58
N SER A 165 11.63 0.84 5.11
CA SER A 165 12.79 0.69 4.23
C SER A 165 14.10 0.38 4.96
N ILE A 166 14.16 0.57 6.27
CA ILE A 166 15.42 0.45 7.03
C ILE A 166 16.10 -0.89 6.78
N CYS A 167 15.38 -1.99 6.92
CA CYS A 167 15.95 -3.32 6.77
C CYS A 167 16.47 -3.60 5.35
N TRP A 168 15.66 -3.38 4.33
CA TRP A 168 16.06 -3.72 2.96
C TRP A 168 17.14 -2.78 2.41
N ILE A 169 17.31 -1.57 2.98
CA ILE A 169 18.42 -0.69 2.62
C ILE A 169 19.68 -1.13 3.34
N VAL A 170 19.64 -1.38 4.66
CA VAL A 170 20.81 -1.71 5.46
C VAL A 170 21.39 -3.08 5.06
N TYR A 171 20.55 -4.09 4.88
CA TYR A 171 21.00 -5.41 4.43
C TYR A 171 21.12 -5.44 2.89
N LYS A 172 22.32 -5.17 2.39
CA LYS A 172 22.59 -5.05 0.95
C LYS A 172 22.21 -6.31 0.16
N ILE A 173 22.50 -7.49 0.69
CA ILE A 173 22.16 -8.76 0.06
C ILE A 173 20.66 -9.04 0.18
N GLY A 174 20.05 -8.74 1.32
CA GLY A 174 18.65 -8.96 1.66
C GLY A 174 18.48 -9.34 3.13
N TYR A 175 17.26 -9.39 3.61
CA TYR A 175 16.93 -9.69 4.99
C TYR A 175 16.01 -10.91 5.09
N GLY A 176 16.30 -11.79 6.04
CA GLY A 176 15.53 -13.01 6.26
C GLY A 176 15.86 -14.12 5.25
N PHE A 177 15.35 -15.31 5.50
CA PHE A 177 15.64 -16.52 4.71
C PHE A 177 14.61 -16.74 3.59
N ASP A 178 13.33 -16.58 3.89
CA ASP A 178 12.24 -16.92 2.97
C ASP A 178 12.25 -16.08 1.69
N GLN A 179 12.70 -14.83 1.79
CA GLN A 179 12.77 -13.92 0.64
C GLN A 179 13.60 -14.50 -0.50
N PHE A 180 14.72 -15.15 -0.20
CA PHE A 180 15.63 -15.72 -1.22
C PHE A 180 15.02 -16.93 -1.92
N ILE A 181 14.30 -17.79 -1.19
CA ILE A 181 13.61 -18.95 -1.77
C ILE A 181 12.54 -18.49 -2.76
N HIS A 182 11.73 -17.50 -2.35
CA HIS A 182 10.70 -16.95 -3.20
C HIS A 182 11.29 -16.24 -4.43
N GLN A 183 12.39 -15.50 -4.27
CA GLN A 183 13.09 -14.85 -5.38
C GLN A 183 13.61 -15.88 -6.38
N ALA A 184 14.34 -16.91 -5.92
CA ALA A 184 14.85 -17.97 -6.78
C ALA A 184 13.74 -18.67 -7.58
N THR A 185 12.58 -18.91 -6.94
CA THR A 185 11.41 -19.50 -7.61
C THR A 185 10.87 -18.56 -8.69
N MET A 186 10.75 -17.25 -8.41
CA MET A 186 10.27 -16.27 -9.39
C MET A 186 11.25 -16.11 -10.56
N ASP A 187 12.56 -16.12 -10.32
CA ASP A 187 13.60 -16.08 -11.36
C ASP A 187 13.54 -17.30 -12.27
N LEU A 188 13.25 -18.50 -11.71
CA LEU A 188 13.03 -19.70 -12.50
C LEU A 188 11.77 -19.62 -13.36
N ILE A 189 10.66 -19.16 -12.80
CA ILE A 189 9.41 -18.97 -13.53
C ILE A 189 9.58 -17.92 -14.64
N ASP A 190 10.29 -16.82 -14.38
CA ASP A 190 10.52 -15.80 -15.39
C ASP A 190 11.33 -16.32 -16.59
N LYS A 191 12.35 -17.16 -16.35
CA LYS A 191 13.19 -17.75 -17.38
C LYS A 191 12.53 -18.88 -18.15
N ALA A 192 11.87 -19.81 -17.43
CA ALA A 192 11.29 -21.03 -17.99
C ALA A 192 9.78 -20.93 -18.30
N GLY A 193 9.11 -19.89 -17.80
CA GLY A 193 7.66 -19.74 -17.86
C GLY A 193 6.91 -20.48 -16.76
N GLU A 194 7.50 -21.53 -16.19
CA GLU A 194 6.90 -22.34 -15.13
C GLU A 194 7.94 -23.12 -14.31
N VAL A 195 7.52 -23.64 -13.18
CA VAL A 195 8.27 -24.55 -12.30
C VAL A 195 7.43 -25.78 -12.04
N HIS A 196 8.03 -26.97 -12.08
CA HIS A 196 7.36 -28.23 -11.78
C HIS A 196 7.91 -28.88 -10.48
N PRO A 197 7.01 -29.38 -9.60
CA PRO A 197 5.56 -29.23 -9.64
C PRO A 197 5.15 -27.77 -9.40
N LYS A 198 4.07 -27.31 -10.06
CA LYS A 198 3.55 -25.95 -9.84
C LYS A 198 3.10 -25.81 -8.37
N PRO A 199 3.59 -24.81 -7.62
CA PRO A 199 3.21 -24.62 -6.24
C PRO A 199 1.70 -24.42 -6.09
N PHE A 200 1.11 -24.87 -4.98
CA PHE A 200 -0.30 -24.64 -4.69
C PHE A 200 -0.54 -23.23 -4.10
N TYR A 201 0.46 -22.69 -3.43
CA TYR A 201 0.42 -21.40 -2.72
C TYR A 201 1.36 -20.41 -3.39
N TYR A 202 1.27 -19.15 -2.98
CA TYR A 202 2.14 -18.03 -3.40
C TYR A 202 1.94 -17.55 -4.83
N LEU A 203 1.01 -18.17 -5.58
CA LEU A 203 0.79 -17.88 -6.99
C LEU A 203 0.44 -16.41 -7.21
N GLY A 204 -0.37 -15.83 -6.31
CA GLY A 204 -0.75 -14.42 -6.39
C GLY A 204 0.43 -13.46 -6.30
N GLN A 205 1.41 -13.72 -5.41
CA GLN A 205 2.61 -12.88 -5.35
C GLN A 205 3.54 -13.12 -6.51
N TYR A 206 3.81 -14.39 -6.85
CA TYR A 206 4.75 -14.72 -7.92
C TYR A 206 4.30 -14.11 -9.25
N SER A 207 3.03 -14.28 -9.60
CA SER A 207 2.49 -13.70 -10.82
C SER A 207 2.49 -12.17 -10.77
N LEU A 208 2.15 -11.56 -9.63
CA LEU A 208 2.19 -10.11 -9.49
C LEU A 208 3.60 -9.55 -9.74
N ILE A 209 4.63 -10.12 -9.10
CA ILE A 209 6.01 -9.65 -9.24
C ILE A 209 6.53 -9.88 -10.66
N ILE A 210 6.29 -11.05 -11.24
CA ILE A 210 6.75 -11.36 -12.61
C ILE A 210 6.07 -10.46 -13.64
N ILE A 211 4.76 -10.24 -13.51
CA ILE A 211 4.03 -9.33 -14.41
C ILE A 211 4.56 -7.90 -14.26
N LEU A 212 4.75 -7.42 -13.01
CA LEU A 212 5.34 -6.10 -12.77
C LEU A 212 6.75 -5.99 -13.34
N HIS A 213 7.60 -7.02 -13.16
CA HIS A 213 8.94 -7.08 -13.77
C HIS A 213 8.87 -6.89 -15.28
N LYS A 214 8.02 -7.66 -15.97
CA LYS A 214 7.91 -7.60 -17.43
C LYS A 214 7.32 -6.30 -17.98
N ILE A 215 6.50 -5.59 -17.19
CA ILE A 215 5.93 -4.30 -17.60
C ILE A 215 6.86 -3.13 -17.28
N THR A 216 7.49 -3.15 -16.10
CA THR A 216 8.27 -2.01 -15.61
C THR A 216 9.76 -2.11 -15.89
N PHE A 217 10.24 -3.29 -16.28
CA PHE A 217 11.66 -3.63 -16.43
C PHE A 217 12.47 -3.52 -15.13
N ILE A 218 11.83 -3.36 -13.98
CA ILE A 218 12.47 -3.42 -12.66
C ILE A 218 12.80 -4.88 -12.36
N SER A 219 14.02 -5.19 -11.93
CA SER A 219 14.41 -6.57 -11.64
C SER A 219 13.53 -7.21 -10.56
N ILE A 220 13.35 -8.53 -10.64
CA ILE A 220 12.61 -9.31 -9.63
C ILE A 220 13.20 -9.09 -8.24
N GLU A 221 14.52 -8.99 -8.13
CA GLU A 221 15.20 -8.69 -6.86
C GLU A 221 14.71 -7.38 -6.24
N TRP A 222 14.67 -6.28 -7.00
CA TRP A 222 14.20 -4.99 -6.50
C TRP A 222 12.71 -5.00 -6.17
N LEU A 223 11.89 -5.62 -6.99
CA LEU A 223 10.46 -5.78 -6.70
C LEU A 223 10.25 -6.61 -5.42
N ASN A 224 11.03 -7.67 -5.25
CA ASN A 224 10.98 -8.53 -4.08
C ASN A 224 11.50 -7.84 -2.79
N LYS A 225 12.32 -6.80 -2.89
CA LYS A 225 12.72 -5.95 -1.75
C LYS A 225 11.68 -4.88 -1.43
N LEU A 226 11.09 -4.24 -2.46
CA LEU A 226 10.36 -2.98 -2.34
C LEU A 226 8.84 -3.12 -2.26
N LEU A 227 8.25 -4.17 -2.84
CA LEU A 227 6.80 -4.21 -3.10
C LEU A 227 5.97 -4.03 -1.82
N VAL A 228 6.19 -4.86 -0.80
CA VAL A 228 5.41 -4.77 0.45
C VAL A 228 5.71 -3.48 1.22
N PRO A 229 6.98 -3.07 1.45
CA PRO A 229 7.29 -1.78 2.06
C PRO A 229 6.60 -0.60 1.39
N ALA A 230 6.63 -0.54 0.05
CA ALA A 230 6.02 0.54 -0.71
C ALA A 230 4.48 0.52 -0.63
N LEU A 231 3.87 -0.66 -0.83
CA LEU A 231 2.42 -0.80 -0.73
C LEU A 231 1.92 -0.50 0.70
N ALA A 232 2.62 -0.98 1.72
CA ALA A 232 2.26 -0.71 3.11
C ALA A 232 2.36 0.79 3.43
N ALA A 233 3.43 1.45 3.00
CA ALA A 233 3.63 2.88 3.22
C ALA A 233 2.53 3.75 2.57
N VAL A 234 1.98 3.32 1.44
CA VAL A 234 0.92 4.06 0.73
C VAL A 234 -0.47 3.69 1.24
N TYR A 235 -0.76 2.39 1.33
CA TYR A 235 -2.13 1.93 1.58
C TYR A 235 -2.52 1.95 3.06
N LEU A 236 -1.61 1.68 4.00
CA LEU A 236 -1.95 1.67 5.43
C LEU A 236 -2.39 3.05 5.92
N PRO A 237 -1.62 4.14 5.72
CA PRO A 237 -2.06 5.46 6.17
C PRO A 237 -3.39 5.88 5.55
N ALA A 238 -3.61 5.57 4.27
CA ALA A 238 -4.83 5.92 3.56
C ALA A 238 -6.05 5.14 4.08
N ALA A 239 -5.92 3.81 4.26
CA ALA A 239 -7.00 2.97 4.75
C ALA A 239 -7.36 3.27 6.22
N ILE A 240 -6.35 3.45 7.07
CA ILE A 240 -6.53 3.80 8.48
C ILE A 240 -7.18 5.19 8.60
N TYR A 241 -6.70 6.18 7.82
CA TYR A 241 -7.32 7.50 7.80
C TYR A 241 -8.79 7.43 7.38
N HIS A 242 -9.09 6.62 6.34
CA HIS A 242 -10.45 6.37 5.91
C HIS A 242 -11.32 5.81 7.05
N ALA A 243 -10.82 4.83 7.77
CA ALA A 243 -11.53 4.24 8.90
C ALA A 243 -11.75 5.25 10.03
N LEU A 244 -10.71 5.95 10.44
CA LEU A 244 -10.77 6.92 11.55
C LEU A 244 -11.72 8.08 11.25
N THR A 245 -11.77 8.56 9.99
CA THR A 245 -12.68 9.68 9.63
C THR A 245 -14.16 9.30 9.68
N LYS A 246 -14.51 8.02 9.72
CA LYS A 246 -15.90 7.58 9.94
C LYS A 246 -16.25 7.48 11.42
N TRP A 247 -15.27 7.35 12.29
CA TRP A 247 -15.48 7.23 13.74
C TRP A 247 -15.24 8.53 14.51
N PHE A 248 -14.29 9.34 14.03
CA PHE A 248 -13.88 10.57 14.71
C PHE A 248 -13.99 11.75 13.74
N GLU A 249 -14.63 12.81 14.18
CA GLU A 249 -14.84 14.03 13.39
C GLU A 249 -13.56 14.86 13.23
N ASP A 250 -12.69 14.85 14.27
CA ASP A 250 -11.46 15.64 14.26
C ASP A 250 -10.40 15.04 13.36
N LYS A 251 -10.26 15.65 12.18
CA LYS A 251 -9.31 15.23 11.15
C LYS A 251 -7.85 15.33 11.57
N LYS A 252 -7.51 16.28 12.47
CA LYS A 252 -6.15 16.45 12.98
C LYS A 252 -5.79 15.29 13.89
N THR A 253 -6.65 14.96 14.83
CA THR A 253 -6.49 13.80 15.70
C THR A 253 -6.35 12.52 14.89
N ASN A 254 -7.17 12.35 13.84
CA ASN A 254 -7.06 11.18 12.95
C ASN A 254 -5.67 11.06 12.31
N LEU A 255 -5.10 12.17 11.81
CA LEU A 255 -3.75 12.16 11.22
C LEU A 255 -2.66 11.86 12.27
N LEU A 256 -2.79 12.39 13.49
CA LEU A 256 -1.85 12.12 14.57
C LEU A 256 -1.92 10.65 15.01
N LEU A 257 -3.13 10.08 15.11
CA LEU A 257 -3.32 8.68 15.47
C LEU A 257 -2.66 7.73 14.46
N ILE A 258 -2.62 8.08 13.16
CA ILE A 258 -1.91 7.26 12.17
C ILE A 258 -0.42 7.21 12.49
N ILE A 259 0.20 8.34 12.87
CA ILE A 259 1.63 8.36 13.20
C ILE A 259 1.92 7.49 14.42
N THR A 260 1.03 7.45 15.42
CA THR A 260 1.24 6.62 16.61
C THR A 260 1.30 5.13 16.29
N LEU A 261 0.70 4.69 15.18
CA LEU A 261 0.79 3.29 14.75
C LEU A 261 2.21 2.88 14.32
N LEU A 262 3.12 3.82 14.00
CA LEU A 262 4.54 3.51 13.75
C LEU A 262 5.27 3.02 15.01
N ILE A 263 4.71 3.24 16.20
CA ILE A 263 5.26 2.73 17.47
C ILE A 263 5.11 1.20 17.54
N PHE A 264 4.09 0.64 16.88
CA PHE A 264 3.92 -0.81 16.82
C PHE A 264 4.94 -1.44 15.87
N PRO A 265 5.58 -2.54 16.27
CA PRO A 265 6.59 -3.21 15.45
C PRO A 265 5.91 -3.96 14.29
N PHE A 266 5.60 -3.24 13.21
CA PHE A 266 5.12 -3.84 11.98
C PHE A 266 6.26 -4.52 11.19
N SER A 267 6.92 -5.48 11.81
CA SER A 267 7.99 -6.26 11.17
C SER A 267 7.53 -6.97 9.89
N PHE A 268 6.23 -7.18 9.74
CA PHE A 268 5.64 -7.78 8.55
C PHE A 268 5.77 -6.94 7.27
N PHE A 269 6.03 -5.63 7.38
CA PHE A 269 6.06 -4.74 6.21
C PHE A 269 7.46 -4.28 5.80
N ILE A 270 8.50 -4.81 6.43
CA ILE A 270 9.90 -4.45 6.14
C ILE A 270 10.50 -5.23 4.98
N LEU A 271 9.84 -6.29 4.52
CA LEU A 271 10.28 -7.11 3.39
C LEU A 271 9.09 -7.75 2.66
N THR A 272 9.33 -8.14 1.42
CA THR A 272 8.32 -8.79 0.58
C THR A 272 8.44 -10.32 0.67
N THR A 273 7.46 -10.93 1.30
CA THR A 273 7.20 -12.38 1.23
C THR A 273 5.71 -12.59 0.95
N PRO A 274 5.30 -13.77 0.50
CA PRO A 274 3.87 -14.06 0.31
C PRO A 274 3.06 -13.84 1.59
N GLN A 275 3.62 -14.21 2.72
CA GLN A 275 2.99 -14.02 4.02
C GLN A 275 2.80 -12.53 4.35
N ASN A 276 3.82 -11.71 4.15
CA ASN A 276 3.78 -10.29 4.46
C ASN A 276 2.81 -9.52 3.55
N LEU A 277 2.79 -9.87 2.25
CA LEU A 277 1.82 -9.28 1.31
C LEU A 277 0.38 -9.67 1.68
N ALA A 278 0.15 -10.92 2.05
CA ALA A 278 -1.18 -11.37 2.47
C ALA A 278 -1.61 -10.75 3.80
N TYR A 279 -0.70 -10.54 4.77
CA TYR A 279 -1.00 -9.81 6.00
C TYR A 279 -1.31 -8.33 5.74
N LEU A 280 -0.61 -7.70 4.80
CA LEU A 280 -0.96 -6.34 4.39
C LEU A 280 -2.40 -6.28 3.87
N LEU A 281 -2.77 -7.20 2.97
CA LEU A 281 -4.14 -7.27 2.45
C LEU A 281 -5.15 -7.53 3.57
N LEU A 282 -4.87 -8.45 4.51
CA LEU A 282 -5.75 -8.73 5.64
C LEU A 282 -6.01 -7.48 6.50
N ILE A 283 -4.97 -6.72 6.82
CA ILE A 283 -5.11 -5.47 7.60
C ILE A 283 -5.93 -4.43 6.81
N LEU A 284 -5.69 -4.28 5.51
CA LEU A 284 -6.50 -3.41 4.66
C LEU A 284 -7.96 -3.85 4.63
N ILE A 285 -8.24 -5.16 4.53
CA ILE A 285 -9.58 -5.73 4.58
C ILE A 285 -10.28 -5.37 5.89
N ILE A 286 -9.58 -5.46 7.03
CA ILE A 286 -10.15 -5.12 8.33
C ILE A 286 -10.53 -3.63 8.36
N PHE A 287 -9.62 -2.70 8.04
CA PHE A 287 -9.91 -1.27 8.09
C PHE A 287 -11.00 -0.85 7.09
N LEU A 288 -10.95 -1.36 5.86
CA LEU A 288 -11.97 -1.06 4.85
C LEU A 288 -13.31 -1.73 5.20
N GLY A 289 -13.28 -2.94 5.74
CA GLY A 289 -14.46 -3.69 6.14
C GLY A 289 -15.22 -3.03 7.28
N LEU A 290 -14.52 -2.55 8.31
CA LEU A 290 -15.14 -1.81 9.42
C LEU A 290 -15.86 -0.53 8.97
N THR A 291 -15.57 -0.04 7.78
CA THR A 291 -16.19 1.17 7.22
C THR A 291 -17.06 0.88 6.01
N CYS A 292 -17.21 -0.37 5.64
CA CYS A 292 -18.04 -0.82 4.52
C CYS A 292 -19.49 -0.33 4.66
N SER A 293 -20.02 0.29 3.61
CA SER A 293 -21.34 0.91 3.63
C SER A 293 -22.20 0.55 2.43
N ASN A 294 -21.65 -0.11 1.44
CA ASN A 294 -22.36 -0.46 0.22
C ASN A 294 -21.84 -1.77 -0.42
N VAL A 295 -22.62 -2.33 -1.34
CA VAL A 295 -22.29 -3.60 -2.01
C VAL A 295 -20.98 -3.53 -2.78
N PHE A 296 -20.65 -2.41 -3.39
CA PHE A 296 -19.43 -2.26 -4.15
C PHE A 296 -18.18 -2.34 -3.26
N GLU A 297 -18.19 -1.68 -2.09
CA GLU A 297 -17.11 -1.79 -1.10
C GLU A 297 -17.00 -3.24 -0.61
N LEU A 298 -18.09 -3.94 -0.38
CA LEU A 298 -18.11 -5.34 0.01
C LEU A 298 -17.50 -6.25 -1.08
N LEU A 299 -17.80 -6.01 -2.35
CA LEU A 299 -17.19 -6.75 -3.47
C LEU A 299 -15.67 -6.56 -3.52
N ILE A 300 -15.19 -5.34 -3.24
CA ILE A 300 -13.74 -5.07 -3.17
C ILE A 300 -13.10 -5.84 -2.00
N ILE A 301 -13.77 -5.88 -0.85
CA ILE A 301 -13.30 -6.65 0.32
C ILE A 301 -13.17 -8.13 -0.03
N TYR A 302 -14.15 -8.71 -0.73
CA TYR A 302 -14.05 -10.10 -1.21
C TYR A 302 -12.93 -10.27 -2.24
N LEU A 303 -12.74 -9.33 -3.15
CA LEU A 303 -11.65 -9.37 -4.13
C LEU A 303 -10.28 -9.38 -3.43
N LEU A 304 -10.09 -8.50 -2.43
CA LEU A 304 -8.89 -8.47 -1.59
C LEU A 304 -8.70 -9.81 -0.84
N ALA A 305 -9.77 -10.36 -0.26
CA ALA A 305 -9.72 -11.60 0.51
C ALA A 305 -9.36 -12.83 -0.36
N ILE A 306 -9.93 -12.93 -1.56
CA ILE A 306 -9.59 -13.96 -2.53
C ILE A 306 -8.14 -13.79 -3.00
N THR A 307 -7.68 -12.56 -3.20
CA THR A 307 -6.28 -12.28 -3.54
C THR A 307 -5.34 -12.70 -2.41
N ALA A 308 -5.68 -12.37 -1.17
CA ALA A 308 -4.90 -12.80 0.00
C ALA A 308 -4.82 -14.33 0.11
N LEU A 309 -5.92 -15.04 -0.21
CA LEU A 309 -5.95 -16.50 -0.26
C LEU A 309 -5.04 -17.07 -1.35
N ALA A 310 -5.06 -16.49 -2.56
CA ALA A 310 -4.19 -16.90 -3.67
C ALA A 310 -2.70 -16.63 -3.39
N ILE A 311 -2.40 -15.67 -2.50
CA ILE A 311 -1.04 -15.36 -2.06
C ILE A 311 -0.63 -16.28 -0.91
N GLN A 312 -1.40 -16.32 0.19
CA GLN A 312 -1.07 -17.10 1.38
C GLN A 312 -2.33 -17.46 2.17
N PRO A 313 -2.68 -18.76 2.28
CA PRO A 313 -3.91 -19.22 2.95
C PRO A 313 -3.99 -18.82 4.43
N ILE A 314 -2.85 -18.74 5.14
CA ILE A 314 -2.82 -18.39 6.58
C ILE A 314 -3.48 -17.03 6.84
N ALA A 315 -3.29 -16.06 5.95
CA ALA A 315 -3.96 -14.77 6.04
C ALA A 315 -5.26 -14.73 5.22
N GLY A 316 -5.31 -15.47 4.11
CA GLY A 316 -6.46 -15.48 3.20
C GLY A 316 -7.71 -16.11 3.78
N ILE A 317 -7.59 -17.21 4.54
CA ILE A 317 -8.73 -17.86 5.20
C ILE A 317 -9.38 -16.92 6.22
N PRO A 318 -8.67 -16.32 7.19
CA PRO A 318 -9.25 -15.30 8.07
C PRO A 318 -9.86 -14.12 7.32
N ALA A 319 -9.23 -13.68 6.21
CA ALA A 319 -9.76 -12.60 5.38
C ALA A 319 -11.13 -12.92 4.77
N ILE A 320 -11.29 -14.12 4.22
CA ILE A 320 -12.58 -14.58 3.66
C ILE A 320 -13.62 -14.73 4.77
N LEU A 321 -13.26 -15.29 5.91
CA LEU A 321 -14.17 -15.43 7.05
C LEU A 321 -14.63 -14.05 7.54
N PHE A 322 -13.73 -13.08 7.63
CA PHE A 322 -14.10 -11.71 8.00
C PHE A 322 -15.03 -11.06 6.96
N ALA A 323 -14.77 -11.23 5.66
CA ALA A 323 -15.65 -10.74 4.60
C ALA A 323 -17.05 -11.39 4.67
N ALA A 324 -17.13 -12.70 4.95
CA ALA A 324 -18.37 -13.41 5.14
C ALA A 324 -19.15 -12.91 6.37
N LEU A 325 -18.47 -12.70 7.51
CA LEU A 325 -19.07 -12.10 8.70
C LEU A 325 -19.62 -10.70 8.42
N LEU A 326 -18.89 -9.86 7.67
CA LEU A 326 -19.38 -8.55 7.26
C LEU A 326 -20.68 -8.67 6.46
N THR A 327 -20.81 -9.65 5.57
CA THR A 327 -22.04 -9.87 4.80
C THR A 327 -23.22 -10.20 5.71
N VAL A 328 -23.01 -11.06 6.71
CA VAL A 328 -24.06 -11.45 7.67
C VAL A 328 -24.49 -10.25 8.52
N PHE A 329 -23.54 -9.52 9.10
CA PHE A 329 -23.85 -8.40 10.01
C PHE A 329 -24.31 -7.11 9.31
N HIS A 330 -23.95 -6.91 8.04
CA HIS A 330 -24.36 -5.74 7.26
C HIS A 330 -25.50 -6.01 6.28
N GLY A 331 -25.90 -7.28 6.10
CA GLY A 331 -26.97 -7.68 5.18
C GLY A 331 -28.29 -6.92 5.38
N ASP A 332 -28.61 -6.56 6.63
CA ASP A 332 -29.79 -5.76 6.94
C ASP A 332 -29.63 -4.25 6.68
N LYS A 333 -28.40 -3.73 6.70
CA LYS A 333 -28.11 -2.31 6.43
C LYS A 333 -27.84 -2.03 4.95
N VAL A 334 -27.44 -3.05 4.20
CA VAL A 334 -27.18 -3.02 2.76
C VAL A 334 -28.47 -3.24 1.95
N LYS A 335 -29.62 -3.54 2.62
CA LYS A 335 -30.92 -3.53 1.96
C LYS A 335 -31.10 -2.19 1.28
N ILE A 336 -30.85 -2.24 0.00
CA ILE A 336 -31.27 -1.36 -1.08
C ILE A 336 -32.26 -0.30 -0.60
N LYS A 337 -31.83 0.95 -0.55
CA LYS A 337 -32.76 2.06 -0.77
C LYS A 337 -33.28 1.89 -2.19
N LYS A 338 -34.40 1.17 -2.29
CA LYS A 338 -35.24 1.17 -3.48
C LYS A 338 -35.76 2.56 -3.72
#